data_fcd127c1784ea75ed3316ff4a622962a
#
_entry.id   fcd127c1784ea75ed3316ff4a622962a
#
_cell.length_a   1.000
_cell.length_b   1.000
_cell.length_c   1.000
_cell.angle_alpha   90.00
_cell.angle_beta   90.00
_cell.angle_gamma   90.00
#
_symmetry.space_group_name_H-M   'P 1'
#
loop_
_entity.id
_entity.type
_entity.pdbx_description
1 polymer ?
#
loop_
_entity_poly.entity_id
_entity_poly.type
_entity_poly.pdbx_seq_one_letter_code
_entity_poly.pdbx_strand_id
1 'polypeptide(L)'
;MPLTVGTKAPDFTLPTKTGEGPKQIKLSDNFGKKNTLLLFFPMAFNDTCTTEMCGVSLDLSAYGSLSATVYGISGDNPFAQEAWAQKEKITVPLLSDYEHKVAKTYDVAYDSFLPQMNLGMGGVPKRAVFIIDRNGIIQYAESNDDARALPNFEKVKAKLAELK
;
A
#
# COMPACT_ATOMS: atom_id res chain seq x y z
N MET A 1 -4.04 4.74 15.54
CA MET A 1 -3.35 3.43 15.65
C MET A 1 -3.78 2.56 14.49
N PRO A 2 -2.88 1.94 13.74
CA PRO A 2 -3.30 1.02 12.67
C PRO A 2 -4.01 -0.19 13.26
N LEU A 3 -4.76 -0.89 12.42
CA LEU A 3 -5.36 -2.16 12.83
C LEU A 3 -4.26 -3.12 13.29
N THR A 4 -4.57 -3.93 14.29
CA THR A 4 -3.56 -4.76 14.96
C THR A 4 -3.45 -6.16 14.35
N VAL A 5 -2.28 -6.78 14.57
CA VAL A 5 -2.04 -8.17 14.23
C VAL A 5 -3.08 -9.06 14.90
N GLY A 6 -3.55 -10.07 14.18
CA GLY A 6 -4.61 -10.98 14.64
C GLY A 6 -6.02 -10.54 14.26
N THR A 7 -6.19 -9.31 13.77
CA THR A 7 -7.47 -8.79 13.33
C THR A 7 -7.78 -9.27 11.91
N LYS A 8 -9.04 -9.55 11.63
CA LYS A 8 -9.47 -9.83 10.26
C LYS A 8 -9.32 -8.55 9.43
N ALA A 9 -8.62 -8.63 8.31
CA ALA A 9 -8.43 -7.50 7.42
C ALA A 9 -9.76 -7.11 6.76
N PRO A 10 -10.18 -5.84 6.85
CA PRO A 10 -11.35 -5.39 6.11
C PRO A 10 -11.14 -5.58 4.61
N ASP A 11 -12.11 -6.22 3.95
CA ASP A 11 -12.06 -6.39 2.50
C ASP A 11 -12.30 -5.06 1.80
N PHE A 12 -11.80 -4.94 0.58
CA PHE A 12 -12.01 -3.76 -0.23
C PHE A 12 -11.93 -4.11 -1.71
N THR A 13 -12.48 -3.23 -2.54
CA THR A 13 -12.34 -3.26 -3.99
C THR A 13 -11.90 -1.86 -4.42
N LEU A 14 -10.74 -1.77 -5.05
CA LEU A 14 -10.18 -0.49 -5.49
C LEU A 14 -9.77 -0.55 -6.96
N PRO A 15 -9.92 0.57 -7.68
CA PRO A 15 -9.51 0.61 -9.08
C PRO A 15 -7.99 0.71 -9.23
N THR A 16 -7.49 0.11 -10.30
CA THR A 16 -6.14 0.32 -10.81
C THR A 16 -6.25 0.62 -12.30
N LYS A 17 -5.28 1.34 -12.85
CA LYS A 17 -5.25 1.63 -14.28
C LYS A 17 -3.89 1.27 -14.86
N THR A 18 -3.93 0.48 -15.92
CA THR A 18 -2.74 0.10 -16.68
C THR A 18 -2.96 0.48 -18.15
N GLY A 19 -1.99 0.19 -19.02
CA GLY A 19 -2.16 0.39 -20.45
C GLY A 19 -3.37 -0.34 -21.06
N GLU A 20 -3.87 -1.36 -20.36
CA GLU A 20 -5.06 -2.11 -20.77
C GLU A 20 -6.36 -1.45 -20.33
N GLY A 21 -6.29 -0.36 -19.58
CA GLY A 21 -7.44 0.36 -19.07
C GLY A 21 -7.70 0.12 -17.58
N PRO A 22 -8.74 0.78 -17.03
CA PRO A 22 -9.08 0.61 -15.61
C PRO A 22 -9.66 -0.77 -15.33
N LYS A 23 -9.34 -1.31 -14.15
CA LYS A 23 -9.98 -2.52 -13.64
C LYS A 23 -10.08 -2.46 -12.13
N GLN A 24 -10.91 -3.31 -11.54
CA GLN A 24 -11.11 -3.38 -10.10
C GLN A 24 -10.29 -4.52 -9.52
N ILE A 25 -9.64 -4.26 -8.39
CA ILE A 25 -8.87 -5.25 -7.63
C ILE A 25 -9.57 -5.44 -6.29
N LYS A 26 -9.90 -6.68 -5.97
CA LYS A 26 -10.54 -7.04 -4.70
C LYS A 26 -9.54 -7.79 -3.83
N LEU A 27 -9.33 -7.33 -2.59
CA LEU A 27 -8.37 -7.93 -1.67
C LEU A 27 -8.66 -9.42 -1.46
N SER A 28 -9.91 -9.78 -1.22
CA SER A 28 -10.27 -11.17 -0.91
C SER A 28 -10.07 -12.15 -2.06
N ASP A 29 -9.81 -11.68 -3.27
CA ASP A 29 -9.47 -12.58 -4.39
C ASP A 29 -8.13 -13.30 -4.17
N ASN A 30 -7.29 -12.79 -3.28
CA ASN A 30 -6.02 -13.43 -2.90
C ASN A 30 -6.20 -14.48 -1.79
N PHE A 31 -7.33 -14.47 -1.09
CA PHE A 31 -7.55 -15.38 0.03
C PHE A 31 -7.58 -16.83 -0.46
N GLY A 32 -6.91 -17.70 0.29
CA GLY A 32 -6.74 -19.11 -0.08
C GLY A 32 -5.64 -19.36 -1.11
N LYS A 33 -5.00 -18.30 -1.62
CA LYS A 33 -4.00 -18.42 -2.70
C LYS A 33 -2.64 -17.87 -2.30
N LYS A 34 -2.59 -16.58 -1.92
CA LYS A 34 -1.35 -15.87 -1.62
C LYS A 34 -1.52 -14.96 -0.42
N ASN A 35 -0.41 -14.67 0.23
CA ASN A 35 -0.36 -13.59 1.20
C ASN A 35 -0.37 -12.26 0.45
N THR A 36 -0.85 -11.20 1.09
CA THR A 36 -0.93 -9.86 0.48
C THR A 36 -0.12 -8.88 1.31
N LEU A 37 0.72 -8.12 0.63
CA LEU A 37 1.46 -6.99 1.21
C LEU A 37 0.82 -5.70 0.74
N LEU A 38 0.29 -4.92 1.67
CA LEU A 38 -0.28 -3.60 1.38
C LEU A 38 0.70 -2.51 1.82
N LEU A 39 1.03 -1.62 0.90
CA LEU A 39 1.90 -0.48 1.15
C LEU A 39 1.10 0.80 0.95
N PHE A 40 0.59 1.38 2.05
CA PHE A 40 -0.06 2.69 2.00
C PHE A 40 1.02 3.77 1.92
N PHE A 41 0.79 4.77 1.09
CA PHE A 41 1.71 5.91 0.97
C PHE A 41 0.91 7.20 0.70
N PRO A 42 1.46 8.36 1.12
CA PRO A 42 0.71 9.62 1.04
C PRO A 42 0.31 10.02 -0.38
N MET A 43 1.24 10.08 -1.33
CA MET A 43 0.88 10.56 -2.67
C MET A 43 1.95 10.27 -3.71
N ALA A 44 1.49 10.11 -4.94
CA ALA A 44 2.34 10.02 -6.12
C ALA A 44 3.17 11.30 -6.27
N PHE A 45 4.32 11.19 -6.93
CA PHE A 45 5.26 12.28 -7.20
C PHE A 45 5.97 12.86 -5.97
N ASN A 46 5.71 12.35 -4.77
CA ASN A 46 6.47 12.68 -3.57
C ASN A 46 7.78 11.89 -3.57
N ASP A 47 8.89 12.54 -3.19
CA ASP A 47 10.23 11.94 -3.28
C ASP A 47 10.37 10.65 -2.46
N THR A 48 9.89 10.65 -1.22
CA THR A 48 9.98 9.48 -0.36
C THR A 48 9.10 8.34 -0.87
N CYS A 49 7.90 8.66 -1.37
CA CYS A 49 7.01 7.65 -1.96
C CYS A 49 7.64 7.05 -3.22
N THR A 50 8.29 7.87 -4.04
CA THR A 50 9.01 7.41 -5.22
C THR A 50 10.15 6.47 -4.84
N THR A 51 10.95 6.84 -3.84
CA THR A 51 12.04 5.99 -3.34
C THR A 51 11.50 4.64 -2.87
N GLU A 52 10.43 4.64 -2.09
CA GLU A 52 9.81 3.42 -1.57
C GLU A 52 9.32 2.51 -2.70
N MET A 53 8.49 3.05 -3.60
CA MET A 53 7.88 2.23 -4.64
C MET A 53 8.89 1.76 -5.69
N CYS A 54 9.89 2.56 -6.01
CA CYS A 54 10.97 2.12 -6.90
C CYS A 54 11.79 0.99 -6.26
N GLY A 55 12.11 1.11 -4.97
CA GLY A 55 12.84 0.08 -4.24
C GLY A 55 12.09 -1.25 -4.21
N VAL A 56 10.80 -1.21 -3.91
CA VAL A 56 9.96 -2.42 -3.89
C VAL A 56 9.81 -2.99 -5.30
N SER A 57 9.69 -2.14 -6.32
CA SER A 57 9.59 -2.59 -7.71
C SER A 57 10.83 -3.36 -8.16
N LEU A 58 12.02 -2.92 -7.77
CA LEU A 58 13.26 -3.63 -8.07
C LEU A 58 13.32 -4.99 -7.39
N ASP A 59 12.63 -5.14 -6.28
CA ASP A 59 12.63 -6.36 -5.44
C ASP A 59 11.36 -7.21 -5.63
N LEU A 60 10.53 -6.86 -6.61
CA LEU A 60 9.20 -7.46 -6.74
C LEU A 60 9.23 -8.96 -6.92
N SER A 61 10.22 -9.48 -7.64
CA SER A 61 10.41 -10.93 -7.82
C SER A 61 10.71 -11.64 -6.50
N ALA A 62 11.42 -10.99 -5.58
CA ALA A 62 11.69 -11.55 -4.26
C ALA A 62 10.41 -11.73 -3.46
N TYR A 63 9.50 -10.75 -3.51
CA TYR A 63 8.20 -10.87 -2.86
C TYR A 63 7.35 -11.98 -3.49
N GLY A 64 7.38 -12.11 -4.81
CA GLY A 64 6.71 -13.22 -5.51
C GLY A 64 7.23 -14.57 -5.06
N SER A 65 8.54 -14.70 -4.85
CA SER A 65 9.17 -15.92 -4.33
C SER A 65 8.73 -16.23 -2.90
N LEU A 66 8.26 -15.24 -2.15
CA LEU A 66 7.70 -15.40 -0.81
C LEU A 66 6.18 -15.63 -0.84
N SER A 67 5.61 -15.93 -2.01
CA SER A 67 4.18 -16.16 -2.23
C SER A 67 3.32 -14.96 -1.82
N ALA A 68 3.84 -13.76 -2.06
CA ALA A 68 3.15 -12.52 -1.73
C ALA A 68 2.75 -11.73 -2.98
N THR A 69 1.53 -11.20 -2.97
CA THR A 69 1.08 -10.19 -3.92
C THR A 69 1.27 -8.83 -3.26
N VAL A 70 1.86 -7.88 -3.96
CA VAL A 70 2.17 -6.54 -3.42
C VAL A 70 1.28 -5.51 -4.09
N TYR A 71 0.69 -4.63 -3.29
CA TYR A 71 -0.08 -3.48 -3.79
C TYR A 71 0.38 -2.21 -3.08
N GLY A 72 0.55 -1.13 -3.84
CA GLY A 72 0.69 0.22 -3.30
C GLY A 72 -0.68 0.91 -3.30
N ILE A 73 -1.01 1.61 -2.23
CA ILE A 73 -2.32 2.26 -2.08
C ILE A 73 -2.13 3.73 -1.70
N SER A 74 -2.71 4.63 -2.47
CA SER A 74 -2.75 6.06 -2.16
C SER A 74 -4.10 6.65 -2.52
N GLY A 75 -4.34 7.89 -2.10
CA GLY A 75 -5.57 8.62 -2.44
C GLY A 75 -5.54 9.27 -3.82
N ASP A 76 -4.46 9.12 -4.57
CA ASP A 76 -4.38 9.65 -5.93
C ASP A 76 -5.35 8.92 -6.84
N ASN A 77 -5.86 9.63 -7.87
CA ASN A 77 -6.71 8.95 -8.85
C ASN A 77 -5.90 7.99 -9.72
N PRO A 78 -6.57 7.01 -10.38
CA PRO A 78 -5.85 5.99 -11.15
C PRO A 78 -5.00 6.53 -12.29
N PHE A 79 -5.43 7.63 -12.91
CA PHE A 79 -4.68 8.24 -14.01
C PHE A 79 -3.37 8.86 -13.53
N ALA A 80 -3.40 9.54 -12.39
CA ALA A 80 -2.20 10.12 -11.78
C ALA A 80 -1.23 9.02 -11.34
N GLN A 81 -1.75 7.95 -10.75
CA GLN A 81 -0.92 6.80 -10.35
C GLN A 81 -0.24 6.16 -11.56
N GLU A 82 -0.96 5.98 -12.66
CA GLU A 82 -0.40 5.40 -13.88
C GLU A 82 0.71 6.29 -14.46
N ALA A 83 0.47 7.60 -14.56
CA ALA A 83 1.46 8.54 -15.08
C ALA A 83 2.74 8.52 -14.25
N TRP A 84 2.59 8.49 -12.92
CA TRP A 84 3.72 8.41 -12.00
C TRP A 84 4.48 7.09 -12.16
N ALA A 85 3.76 5.98 -12.23
CA ALA A 85 4.37 4.66 -12.39
C ALA A 85 5.15 4.56 -13.70
N GLN A 86 4.60 5.10 -14.79
CA GLN A 86 5.28 5.11 -16.08
C GLN A 86 6.55 5.96 -16.05
N LYS A 87 6.48 7.14 -15.45
CA LYS A 87 7.62 8.05 -15.33
C LYS A 87 8.74 7.44 -14.51
N GLU A 88 8.42 6.81 -13.39
CA GLU A 88 9.41 6.30 -12.43
C GLU A 88 9.68 4.81 -12.60
N LYS A 89 9.06 4.16 -13.57
CA LYS A 89 9.19 2.71 -13.84
C LYS A 89 8.81 1.85 -12.62
N ILE A 90 7.74 2.25 -11.95
CA ILE A 90 7.18 1.50 -10.83
C ILE A 90 6.36 0.34 -11.40
N THR A 91 6.67 -0.88 -10.98
CA THR A 91 5.98 -2.09 -11.43
C THR A 91 5.04 -2.67 -10.36
N VAL A 92 5.13 -2.19 -9.12
CA VAL A 92 4.15 -2.53 -8.08
C VAL A 92 2.78 -2.05 -8.55
N PRO A 93 1.75 -2.92 -8.59
CA PRO A 93 0.40 -2.46 -8.91
C PRO A 93 -0.07 -1.41 -7.91
N LEU A 94 -0.58 -0.29 -8.42
CA LEU A 94 -1.06 0.82 -7.60
C LEU A 94 -2.58 0.83 -7.59
N LEU A 95 -3.16 0.86 -6.40
CA LEU A 95 -4.60 0.89 -6.19
C LEU A 95 -5.01 2.28 -5.72
N SER A 96 -6.11 2.80 -6.25
CA SER A 96 -6.56 4.14 -5.95
C SER A 96 -7.67 4.14 -4.90
N ASP A 97 -7.34 4.64 -3.72
CA ASP A 97 -8.29 4.90 -2.65
C ASP A 97 -8.72 6.37 -2.69
N TYR A 98 -9.22 6.81 -3.85
CA TYR A 98 -9.50 8.24 -4.09
C TYR A 98 -10.60 8.81 -3.18
N GLU A 99 -11.41 7.95 -2.57
CA GLU A 99 -12.39 8.39 -1.57
C GLU A 99 -11.83 8.33 -0.14
N HIS A 100 -10.61 7.87 0.05
CA HIS A 100 -9.91 7.74 1.33
C HIS A 100 -10.60 6.79 2.33
N LYS A 101 -11.50 5.93 1.85
CA LYS A 101 -12.28 5.03 2.71
C LYS A 101 -11.44 3.90 3.29
N VAL A 102 -10.57 3.32 2.48
CA VAL A 102 -9.73 2.18 2.92
C VAL A 102 -8.69 2.65 3.92
N ALA A 103 -8.04 3.78 3.69
CA ALA A 103 -7.08 4.35 4.65
C ALA A 103 -7.74 4.59 6.00
N LYS A 104 -8.97 5.10 6.02
CA LYS A 104 -9.73 5.31 7.25
C LYS A 104 -10.09 4.00 7.93
N THR A 105 -10.55 3.02 7.15
CA THR A 105 -10.93 1.71 7.68
C THR A 105 -9.74 0.98 8.31
N TYR A 106 -8.55 1.13 7.74
CA TYR A 106 -7.32 0.54 8.27
C TYR A 106 -6.67 1.44 9.36
N ASP A 107 -7.29 2.57 9.65
CA ASP A 107 -6.86 3.54 10.66
C ASP A 107 -5.44 4.07 10.41
N VAL A 108 -5.16 4.38 9.16
CA VAL A 108 -3.88 4.93 8.70
C VAL A 108 -4.05 6.22 7.89
N ALA A 109 -5.12 6.97 8.14
CA ALA A 109 -5.36 8.25 7.47
C ALA A 109 -4.87 9.41 8.33
N TYR A 110 -4.24 10.41 7.70
CA TYR A 110 -3.93 11.67 8.37
C TYR A 110 -5.21 12.48 8.58
N ASP A 111 -5.34 13.13 9.73
CA ASP A 111 -6.36 14.15 9.92
C ASP A 111 -6.03 15.38 9.07
N SER A 112 -4.74 15.74 9.01
CA SER A 112 -4.26 16.85 8.21
C SER A 112 -2.82 16.57 7.79
N PHE A 113 -2.58 16.47 6.49
CA PHE A 113 -1.25 16.21 5.93
C PHE A 113 -0.64 17.52 5.44
N LEU A 114 0.59 17.80 5.91
CA LEU A 114 1.41 18.97 5.55
C LEU A 114 0.74 20.32 5.86
N PRO A 115 0.14 20.50 7.06
CA PRO A 115 -0.45 21.80 7.40
C PRO A 115 0.61 22.92 7.47
N GLN A 116 1.85 22.60 7.83
CA GLN A 116 2.96 23.54 7.88
C GLN A 116 3.38 24.07 6.49
N MET A 117 2.92 23.41 5.41
CA MET A 117 3.15 23.85 4.04
C MET A 117 1.89 24.49 3.45
N ASN A 118 0.96 24.92 4.28
CA ASN A 118 -0.31 25.53 3.90
C ASN A 118 -1.21 24.58 3.08
N LEU A 119 -1.10 23.27 3.28
CA LEU A 119 -1.89 22.27 2.56
C LEU A 119 -3.02 21.70 3.42
N GLY A 120 -2.71 21.06 4.54
CA GLY A 120 -3.74 20.56 5.44
C GLY A 120 -4.69 19.55 4.80
N MET A 121 -4.14 18.62 4.02
CA MET A 121 -4.94 17.62 3.28
C MET A 121 -5.42 16.51 4.22
N GLY A 122 -6.73 16.41 4.41
CA GLY A 122 -7.32 15.37 5.25
C GLY A 122 -7.58 14.07 4.49
N GLY A 123 -7.42 12.94 5.20
CA GLY A 123 -7.69 11.62 4.65
C GLY A 123 -6.54 10.98 3.89
N VAL A 124 -5.46 11.71 3.66
CA VAL A 124 -4.27 11.18 2.97
C VAL A 124 -3.70 10.02 3.80
N PRO A 125 -3.34 8.88 3.16
CA PRO A 125 -2.76 7.77 3.90
C PRO A 125 -1.42 8.11 4.53
N LYS A 126 -1.21 7.64 5.75
CA LYS A 126 0.13 7.58 6.35
C LYS A 126 0.93 6.50 5.64
N ARG A 127 2.26 6.59 5.73
CA ARG A 127 3.11 5.51 5.25
C ARG A 127 2.93 4.32 6.18
N ALA A 128 2.32 3.25 5.69
CA ALA A 128 1.95 2.10 6.50
C ALA A 128 2.10 0.80 5.71
N VAL A 129 2.33 -0.28 6.44
CA VAL A 129 2.49 -1.61 5.86
C VAL A 129 1.57 -2.57 6.60
N PHE A 130 0.86 -3.40 5.85
CA PHE A 130 0.12 -4.54 6.39
C PHE A 130 0.48 -5.79 5.60
N ILE A 131 0.70 -6.89 6.31
CA ILE A 131 0.73 -8.22 5.69
C ILE A 131 -0.53 -8.95 6.10
N ILE A 132 -1.27 -9.43 5.11
CA ILE A 132 -2.52 -10.17 5.29
C ILE A 132 -2.28 -11.57 4.77
N ASP A 133 -2.54 -12.57 5.61
CA ASP A 133 -2.29 -13.96 5.24
C ASP A 133 -3.42 -14.52 4.34
N ARG A 134 -3.25 -15.78 3.94
CA ARG A 134 -4.22 -16.48 3.08
C ARG A 134 -5.59 -16.65 3.70
N ASN A 135 -5.69 -16.50 5.02
CA ASN A 135 -6.96 -16.58 5.75
C ASN A 135 -7.61 -15.20 5.96
N GLY A 136 -7.00 -14.13 5.42
CA GLY A 136 -7.50 -12.78 5.58
C GLY A 136 -7.19 -12.15 6.92
N ILE A 137 -6.20 -12.65 7.65
CA ILE A 137 -5.81 -12.15 8.97
C ILE A 137 -4.56 -11.28 8.85
N ILE A 138 -4.55 -10.14 9.52
CA ILE A 138 -3.38 -9.26 9.58
C ILE A 138 -2.29 -9.93 10.42
N GLN A 139 -1.14 -10.15 9.81
CA GLN A 139 0.01 -10.79 10.46
C GLN A 139 1.15 -9.80 10.73
N TYR A 140 1.09 -8.61 10.16
CA TYR A 140 2.07 -7.55 10.37
C TYR A 140 1.39 -6.20 10.15
N ALA A 141 1.70 -5.25 11.00
CA ALA A 141 1.19 -3.88 10.88
C ALA A 141 2.26 -2.90 11.34
N GLU A 142 2.55 -1.92 10.50
CA GLU A 142 3.50 -0.85 10.79
C GLU A 142 2.94 0.44 10.21
N SER A 143 2.97 1.52 10.97
CA SER A 143 2.57 2.85 10.49
C SER A 143 3.49 3.89 11.08
N ASN A 144 3.76 4.95 10.32
CA ASN A 144 4.60 6.04 10.78
C ASN A 144 3.93 7.39 10.47
N ASP A 145 3.87 8.26 11.48
CA ASP A 145 3.34 9.61 11.29
C ASP A 145 4.31 10.49 10.51
N ASP A 146 5.61 10.17 10.52
CA ASP A 146 6.60 10.87 9.71
C ASP A 146 6.64 10.26 8.30
N ALA A 147 6.11 11.00 7.34
CA ALA A 147 6.03 10.56 5.95
C ALA A 147 7.40 10.37 5.29
N ARG A 148 8.48 10.83 5.93
CA ARG A 148 9.86 10.66 5.42
C ARG A 148 10.49 9.36 5.87
N ALA A 149 9.89 8.66 6.84
CA ALA A 149 10.40 7.40 7.36
C ALA A 149 9.92 6.24 6.50
N LEU A 150 10.85 5.47 5.96
CA LEU A 150 10.51 4.26 5.18
C LEU A 150 10.17 3.11 6.11
N PRO A 151 9.31 2.17 5.66
CA PRO A 151 9.04 0.94 6.41
C PRO A 151 10.30 0.09 6.63
N ASN A 152 10.24 -0.78 7.62
CA ASN A 152 11.29 -1.75 7.86
C ASN A 152 11.06 -2.97 6.96
N PHE A 153 11.58 -2.91 5.73
CA PHE A 153 11.37 -3.97 4.74
C PHE A 153 12.06 -5.28 5.08
N GLU A 154 13.11 -5.26 5.90
CA GLU A 154 13.73 -6.50 6.37
C GLU A 154 12.78 -7.29 7.27
N LYS A 155 12.09 -6.61 8.19
CA LYS A 155 11.06 -7.23 9.03
C LYS A 155 9.87 -7.71 8.19
N VAL A 156 9.48 -6.95 7.18
CA VAL A 156 8.40 -7.34 6.27
C VAL A 156 8.74 -8.64 5.56
N LYS A 157 9.93 -8.72 4.97
CA LYS A 157 10.38 -9.93 4.27
C LYS A 157 10.50 -11.13 5.22
N ALA A 158 11.02 -10.91 6.43
CA ALA A 158 11.14 -11.96 7.43
C ALA A 158 9.77 -12.53 7.79
N LYS A 159 8.78 -11.68 8.01
CA LYS A 159 7.42 -12.13 8.31
C LYS A 159 6.82 -12.90 7.13
N LEU A 160 6.98 -12.41 5.91
CA LEU A 160 6.50 -13.11 4.72
C LEU A 160 7.16 -14.49 4.57
N ALA A 161 8.44 -14.61 4.90
CA ALA A 161 9.13 -15.91 4.88
C ALA A 161 8.53 -16.89 5.88
N GLU A 162 8.14 -16.42 7.07
CA GLU A 162 7.45 -17.25 8.07
C GLU A 162 6.09 -17.74 7.57
N LEU A 163 5.40 -16.94 6.76
CA LEU A 163 4.03 -17.23 6.29
C LEU A 163 4.00 -18.02 4.98
N LYS A 164 5.13 -18.16 4.34
CA LYS A 164 5.26 -18.80 3.02
C LYS A 164 4.73 -20.25 2.95
#